data_f0870b2189d138e61a038e7c92df5296
#
_entry.id   f0870b2189d138e61a038e7c92df5296
#
_cell.length_a   1.000
_cell.length_b   1.000
_cell.length_c   1.000
_cell.angle_alpha   90.00
_cell.angle_beta   90.00
_cell.angle_gamma   90.00
#
_symmetry.space_group_name_H-M   'P 1'
#
loop_
_entity.id
_entity.type
_entity.pdbx_description
1 polymer ?
#
loop_
_entity_poly.entity_id
_entity_poly.type
_entity_poly.pdbx_seq_one_letter_code
_entity_poly.pdbx_strand_id
1 'polypeptide(L)'
;MKNLKCACLLLGLAVLLAAAGCSASEAKAEKIAANPGTLTLMTWNVQNLFDGLDNGYEYDEFLNSAGWSTEKYKGKVNTIAEAIGSVKPPPDIIMFQEIESLGTIQDVAEALAGGYVYSHFAKNPGAALGVGIISRFPLIEPKTHSITIGSETTPRPVLETRIQAEKEFVIFVCHWKSKLGGDDNTEKTRRASARVILRRIRELWEEEPDLGVIVAGDLNENHNEFFKRNAKVICALLPDDPYCAQLAGGMQKDFIVLGKNKPPEPVNFPPETIVLFSAWMRDVEKGSYYYKNEWETIDHFLVSEHFFINTGWSFEKAEPADFPPFTNAYGVPVSYNIRTGAGLSDHLPLLMTLKKTD
;
A
#
# COMPACT_ATOMS: atom_id res chain seq x y z
N MET A 1 71.83 -45.29 1.39
CA MET A 1 72.70 -44.38 0.59
C MET A 1 71.77 -43.68 -0.42
N LYS A 2 71.77 -42.32 -0.35
CA LYS A 2 71.30 -41.40 -1.40
C LYS A 2 69.84 -41.42 -1.75
N ASN A 3 69.08 -40.39 -1.76
CA ASN A 3 69.06 -38.94 -1.54
C ASN A 3 67.60 -38.52 -1.60
N LEU A 4 67.13 -38.01 -0.69
CA LEU A 4 66.36 -36.91 -0.25
C LEU A 4 66.64 -35.65 -1.06
N LYS A 5 65.61 -35.02 -1.61
CA LYS A 5 65.34 -33.57 -1.61
C LYS A 5 64.34 -33.16 -2.71
N CYS A 6 63.49 -32.25 -2.27
CA CYS A 6 62.68 -31.29 -3.06
C CYS A 6 61.30 -31.73 -3.49
N ALA A 7 60.36 -31.32 -2.67
CA ALA A 7 59.04 -30.80 -3.08
C ALA A 7 58.37 -30.03 -1.92
N CYS A 8 58.86 -28.83 -1.69
CA CYS A 8 58.12 -27.81 -0.95
C CYS A 8 58.20 -26.54 -1.75
N LEU A 9 57.16 -26.19 -2.49
CA LEU A 9 56.79 -24.83 -2.89
C LEU A 9 55.66 -24.94 -3.92
N LEU A 10 54.43 -24.79 -3.48
CA LEU A 10 53.27 -24.33 -4.28
C LEU A 10 52.00 -24.53 -3.45
N LEU A 11 51.88 -23.79 -2.35
CA LEU A 11 50.60 -23.54 -1.65
C LEU A 11 50.68 -22.12 -1.05
N GLY A 12 50.31 -21.15 -1.84
CA GLY A 12 50.34 -19.76 -1.38
C GLY A 12 49.95 -18.79 -2.47
N LEU A 13 48.79 -18.98 -3.11
CA LEU A 13 48.15 -17.90 -3.88
C LEU A 13 46.70 -18.27 -4.30
N ALA A 14 45.82 -18.35 -3.35
CA ALA A 14 44.38 -18.46 -3.63
C ALA A 14 43.51 -18.08 -2.40
N VAL A 15 43.84 -16.99 -1.73
CA VAL A 15 42.91 -16.38 -0.73
C VAL A 15 43.14 -14.87 -0.76
N LEU A 16 42.66 -14.20 -1.81
CA LEU A 16 42.59 -12.72 -1.85
C LEU A 16 41.74 -12.25 -3.05
N LEU A 17 40.52 -12.81 -3.21
CA LEU A 17 39.55 -12.31 -4.20
C LEU A 17 38.10 -12.56 -3.77
N ALA A 18 37.81 -12.46 -2.47
CA ALA A 18 36.42 -12.57 -1.96
C ALA A 18 36.02 -11.42 -1.02
N ALA A 19 36.74 -10.30 -1.03
CA ALA A 19 36.42 -9.16 -0.15
C ALA A 19 36.09 -7.85 -0.90
N ALA A 20 35.90 -7.90 -2.22
CA ALA A 20 35.59 -6.68 -3.00
C ALA A 20 34.12 -6.60 -3.49
N GLY A 21 33.27 -7.57 -3.14
CA GLY A 21 31.87 -7.62 -3.61
C GLY A 21 30.80 -7.04 -2.68
N CYS A 22 31.13 -6.76 -1.40
CA CYS A 22 30.14 -6.28 -0.41
C CYS A 22 30.13 -4.78 -0.15
N SER A 23 31.09 -4.02 -0.66
CA SER A 23 31.19 -2.58 -0.31
C SER A 23 30.47 -1.62 -1.26
N ALA A 24 29.92 -2.11 -2.39
CA ALA A 24 29.27 -1.24 -3.36
C ALA A 24 27.75 -1.04 -3.11
N SER A 25 27.10 -1.94 -2.36
CA SER A 25 25.68 -1.81 -2.03
C SER A 25 25.43 -0.99 -0.75
N GLU A 26 26.31 -1.06 0.23
CA GLU A 26 26.19 -0.27 1.47
C GLU A 26 26.52 1.22 1.25
N ALA A 27 27.44 1.56 0.35
CA ALA A 27 27.79 2.95 0.05
C ALA A 27 26.71 3.72 -0.74
N LYS A 28 25.70 3.03 -1.32
CA LYS A 28 24.58 3.66 -2.04
C LYS A 28 23.39 3.95 -1.15
N ALA A 29 23.23 3.24 -0.03
CA ALA A 29 22.14 3.43 0.92
C ALA A 29 22.29 4.70 1.78
N GLU A 30 23.49 5.16 2.03
CA GLU A 30 23.80 6.28 2.94
C GLU A 30 23.52 7.69 2.35
N LYS A 31 23.12 7.80 1.09
CA LYS A 31 22.96 9.09 0.39
C LYS A 31 21.53 9.62 0.23
N ILE A 32 20.50 8.96 0.80
CA ILE A 32 19.11 9.23 0.38
C ILE A 32 18.16 9.62 1.52
N ALA A 33 18.62 9.85 2.72
CA ALA A 33 17.78 10.47 3.77
C ALA A 33 17.72 11.99 3.54
N ALA A 34 16.88 12.43 2.62
CA ALA A 34 16.91 13.81 2.14
C ALA A 34 15.86 14.73 2.74
N ASN A 35 15.11 14.33 3.77
CA ASN A 35 14.36 15.29 4.56
C ASN A 35 14.25 14.84 6.04
N PRO A 36 15.18 15.27 6.90
CA PRO A 36 15.26 14.77 8.28
C PRO A 36 14.03 15.06 9.13
N GLY A 37 13.08 15.85 8.65
CA GLY A 37 11.90 16.28 9.40
C GLY A 37 10.55 15.88 8.83
N THR A 38 10.51 15.22 7.67
CA THR A 38 9.24 14.88 7.00
C THR A 38 9.34 13.56 6.27
N LEU A 39 8.30 12.74 6.38
CA LEU A 39 8.14 11.48 5.66
C LEU A 39 6.85 11.55 4.83
N THR A 40 6.97 11.37 3.51
CA THR A 40 5.83 11.42 2.59
C THR A 40 5.51 10.02 2.07
N LEU A 41 4.26 9.61 2.22
CA LEU A 41 3.74 8.34 1.77
C LEU A 41 2.74 8.55 0.62
N MET A 42 2.71 7.62 -0.33
CA MET A 42 1.71 7.57 -1.39
C MET A 42 1.06 6.20 -1.43
N THR A 43 -0.24 6.11 -1.63
CA THR A 43 -0.92 4.89 -2.06
C THR A 43 -1.65 5.13 -3.37
N TRP A 44 -1.54 4.18 -4.30
CA TRP A 44 -2.11 4.36 -5.63
C TRP A 44 -2.51 3.04 -6.29
N ASN A 45 -3.77 2.90 -6.62
CA ASN A 45 -4.24 1.90 -7.57
C ASN A 45 -3.88 2.39 -8.98
N VAL A 46 -3.02 1.67 -9.69
CA VAL A 46 -2.47 2.08 -10.99
C VAL A 46 -3.23 1.50 -12.19
N GLN A 47 -4.43 0.98 -11.95
CA GLN A 47 -5.34 0.45 -12.98
C GLN A 47 -4.65 -0.60 -13.88
N ASN A 48 -4.42 -1.80 -13.31
CA ASN A 48 -3.93 -3.02 -14.00
C ASN A 48 -2.53 -2.85 -14.65
N LEU A 49 -1.46 -3.00 -13.89
CA LEU A 49 -0.09 -3.00 -14.41
C LEU A 49 0.40 -4.44 -14.65
N PHE A 50 0.22 -4.94 -15.87
CA PHE A 50 0.73 -6.22 -16.37
C PHE A 50 2.04 -6.04 -17.15
N ASP A 51 2.97 -7.00 -17.07
CA ASP A 51 4.33 -6.89 -17.62
C ASP A 51 4.44 -7.09 -19.14
N GLY A 52 3.36 -7.48 -19.80
CA GLY A 52 3.31 -7.73 -21.24
C GLY A 52 3.80 -9.09 -21.67
N LEU A 53 3.92 -10.04 -20.72
CA LEU A 53 4.15 -11.46 -20.95
C LEU A 53 2.88 -12.25 -20.59
N ASP A 54 2.51 -13.24 -21.43
CA ASP A 54 1.33 -14.06 -21.13
C ASP A 54 1.70 -15.18 -20.15
N ASN A 55 1.36 -15.00 -18.86
CA ASN A 55 1.63 -15.95 -17.78
C ASN A 55 0.44 -16.87 -17.48
N GLY A 56 -0.72 -16.60 -18.11
CA GLY A 56 -1.96 -17.38 -17.99
C GLY A 56 -2.88 -16.93 -16.85
N TYR A 57 -2.64 -15.75 -16.27
CA TYR A 57 -3.47 -15.15 -15.22
C TYR A 57 -3.96 -13.75 -15.59
N GLU A 58 -3.51 -13.21 -16.73
CA GLU A 58 -3.84 -11.89 -17.22
C GLU A 58 -5.34 -11.81 -17.59
N TYR A 59 -5.87 -10.61 -17.57
CA TYR A 59 -7.20 -10.36 -18.12
C TYR A 59 -7.13 -10.37 -19.66
N ASP A 60 -8.20 -10.76 -20.31
CA ASP A 60 -8.24 -10.95 -21.78
C ASP A 60 -7.70 -9.74 -22.56
N GLU A 61 -7.97 -8.52 -22.11
CA GLU A 61 -7.49 -7.29 -22.74
C GLU A 61 -5.99 -7.02 -22.57
N PHE A 62 -5.34 -7.72 -21.63
CA PHE A 62 -3.90 -7.63 -21.36
C PHE A 62 -3.09 -8.80 -21.95
N LEU A 63 -3.73 -9.65 -22.76
CA LEU A 63 -3.02 -10.68 -23.51
C LEU A 63 -2.30 -10.08 -24.74
N ASN A 64 -1.20 -10.71 -25.13
CA ASN A 64 -0.48 -10.34 -26.36
C ASN A 64 -1.40 -10.45 -27.59
N SER A 65 -2.30 -11.42 -27.61
CA SER A 65 -3.31 -11.60 -28.67
C SER A 65 -4.31 -10.44 -28.77
N ALA A 66 -4.54 -9.70 -27.67
CA ALA A 66 -5.37 -8.49 -27.64
C ALA A 66 -4.55 -7.21 -27.94
N GLY A 67 -3.25 -7.36 -28.19
CA GLY A 67 -2.34 -6.28 -28.54
C GLY A 67 -1.73 -5.56 -27.33
N TRP A 68 -1.78 -6.15 -26.14
CA TRP A 68 -0.90 -5.75 -25.04
C TRP A 68 0.53 -6.24 -25.35
N SER A 69 1.54 -5.50 -24.94
CA SER A 69 2.93 -5.84 -25.27
C SER A 69 3.90 -5.27 -24.23
N THR A 70 5.10 -5.83 -24.19
CA THR A 70 6.20 -5.29 -23.36
C THR A 70 6.48 -3.82 -23.66
N GLU A 71 6.29 -3.34 -24.89
CA GLU A 71 6.47 -1.94 -25.24
C GLU A 71 5.40 -1.05 -24.58
N LYS A 72 4.12 -1.46 -24.65
CA LYS A 72 3.03 -0.75 -23.96
C LYS A 72 3.21 -0.77 -22.45
N TYR A 73 3.62 -1.90 -21.89
CA TYR A 73 3.97 -2.01 -20.48
C TYR A 73 5.04 -1.01 -20.08
N LYS A 74 6.18 -0.97 -20.80
CA LYS A 74 7.26 0.00 -20.53
C LYS A 74 6.80 1.44 -20.66
N GLY A 75 5.95 1.72 -21.64
CA GLY A 75 5.31 3.03 -21.79
C GLY A 75 4.51 3.41 -20.54
N LYS A 76 3.68 2.47 -20.03
CA LYS A 76 2.88 2.69 -18.82
C LYS A 76 3.76 2.87 -17.58
N VAL A 77 4.82 2.06 -17.40
CA VAL A 77 5.80 2.21 -16.31
C VAL A 77 6.41 3.61 -16.32
N ASN A 78 6.89 4.09 -17.47
CA ASN A 78 7.47 5.42 -17.59
C ASN A 78 6.45 6.53 -17.25
N THR A 79 5.23 6.40 -17.74
CA THR A 79 4.16 7.39 -17.46
C THR A 79 3.81 7.43 -15.97
N ILE A 80 3.74 6.27 -15.31
CA ILE A 80 3.56 6.18 -13.85
C ILE A 80 4.72 6.85 -13.12
N ALA A 81 5.97 6.54 -13.51
CA ALA A 81 7.16 7.11 -12.88
C ALA A 81 7.23 8.63 -13.06
N GLU A 82 6.93 9.16 -14.26
CA GLU A 82 6.86 10.59 -14.54
C GLU A 82 5.81 11.29 -13.67
N ALA A 83 4.62 10.68 -13.55
CA ALA A 83 3.54 11.22 -12.73
C ALA A 83 3.95 11.27 -11.24
N ILE A 84 4.50 10.20 -10.69
CA ILE A 84 5.02 10.17 -9.31
C ILE A 84 6.14 11.22 -9.14
N GLY A 85 7.04 11.35 -10.11
CA GLY A 85 8.13 12.34 -10.11
C GLY A 85 7.66 13.79 -10.09
N SER A 86 6.41 14.07 -10.49
CA SER A 86 5.79 15.40 -10.43
C SER A 86 5.37 15.82 -9.01
N VAL A 87 5.20 14.86 -8.09
CA VAL A 87 4.81 15.12 -6.69
C VAL A 87 5.94 15.82 -5.94
N LYS A 88 5.63 16.86 -5.20
CA LYS A 88 6.61 17.67 -4.44
C LYS A 88 6.17 17.86 -2.98
N PRO A 89 6.96 17.41 -1.98
CA PRO A 89 8.17 16.59 -2.14
C PRO A 89 7.84 15.20 -2.71
N PRO A 90 8.82 14.52 -3.36
CA PRO A 90 8.56 13.18 -3.88
C PRO A 90 8.31 12.21 -2.71
N PRO A 91 7.39 11.25 -2.87
CA PRO A 91 7.08 10.27 -1.82
C PRO A 91 8.33 9.47 -1.42
N ASP A 92 8.45 9.14 -0.14
CA ASP A 92 9.52 8.29 0.39
C ASP A 92 9.13 6.81 0.35
N ILE A 93 7.82 6.55 0.48
CA ILE A 93 7.22 5.21 0.48
C ILE A 93 6.01 5.23 -0.44
N ILE A 94 5.93 4.26 -1.35
CA ILE A 94 4.83 4.16 -2.31
C ILE A 94 4.22 2.77 -2.27
N MET A 95 2.92 2.71 -2.03
CA MET A 95 2.12 1.49 -2.03
C MET A 95 1.26 1.43 -3.28
N PHE A 96 1.31 0.29 -3.96
CA PHE A 96 0.61 0.08 -5.22
C PHE A 96 -0.46 -0.99 -5.09
N GLN A 97 -1.56 -0.80 -5.80
CA GLN A 97 -2.59 -1.80 -6.04
C GLN A 97 -2.69 -2.08 -7.54
N GLU A 98 -3.19 -3.28 -7.87
CA GLU A 98 -3.33 -3.77 -9.25
C GLU A 98 -1.98 -3.96 -9.97
N ILE A 99 -1.03 -4.55 -9.27
CA ILE A 99 0.30 -4.88 -9.76
C ILE A 99 0.39 -6.39 -10.01
N GLU A 100 0.99 -6.78 -11.13
CA GLU A 100 1.13 -8.19 -11.49
C GLU A 100 2.20 -8.91 -10.68
N SER A 101 3.36 -8.30 -10.49
CA SER A 101 4.53 -8.97 -9.92
C SER A 101 5.47 -8.02 -9.17
N LEU A 102 6.41 -8.61 -8.41
CA LEU A 102 7.51 -7.84 -7.81
C LEU A 102 8.35 -7.13 -8.90
N GLY A 103 8.57 -7.79 -10.05
CA GLY A 103 9.32 -7.21 -11.16
C GLY A 103 8.69 -5.92 -11.67
N THR A 104 7.36 -5.87 -11.78
CA THR A 104 6.66 -4.67 -12.28
C THR A 104 6.83 -3.45 -11.37
N ILE A 105 6.84 -3.62 -10.04
CA ILE A 105 7.10 -2.48 -9.13
C ILE A 105 8.58 -2.11 -9.07
N GLN A 106 9.49 -3.07 -9.29
CA GLN A 106 10.92 -2.79 -9.40
C GLN A 106 11.25 -1.99 -10.65
N ASP A 107 10.58 -2.28 -11.77
CA ASP A 107 10.71 -1.49 -13.00
C ASP A 107 10.22 -0.04 -12.79
N VAL A 108 9.12 0.17 -12.04
CA VAL A 108 8.68 1.51 -11.65
C VAL A 108 9.71 2.20 -10.74
N ALA A 109 10.28 1.48 -9.76
CA ALA A 109 11.30 2.01 -8.85
C ALA A 109 12.57 2.43 -9.59
N GLU A 110 12.99 1.65 -10.59
CA GLU A 110 14.14 1.96 -11.45
C GLU A 110 13.87 3.20 -12.31
N ALA A 111 12.68 3.28 -12.94
CA ALA A 111 12.29 4.41 -13.76
C ALA A 111 12.19 5.73 -12.96
N LEU A 112 11.82 5.65 -11.67
CA LEU A 112 11.77 6.81 -10.77
C LEU A 112 13.16 7.37 -10.43
N ALA A 113 14.22 6.57 -10.53
CA ALA A 113 15.60 6.96 -10.18
C ALA A 113 15.75 7.63 -8.80
N GLY A 114 14.77 7.46 -7.91
CA GLY A 114 14.63 8.21 -6.64
C GLY A 114 15.21 7.50 -5.42
N GLY A 115 15.99 6.39 -5.59
CA GLY A 115 16.59 5.65 -4.50
C GLY A 115 15.64 4.70 -3.76
N TYR A 116 14.59 4.24 -4.41
CA TYR A 116 13.69 3.21 -3.89
C TYR A 116 14.35 1.84 -4.01
N VAL A 117 15.19 1.51 -3.06
CA VAL A 117 16.01 0.28 -3.08
C VAL A 117 15.35 -0.90 -2.37
N TYR A 118 14.27 -0.65 -1.64
CA TYR A 118 13.51 -1.67 -0.92
C TYR A 118 12.16 -1.87 -1.57
N SER A 119 11.76 -3.12 -1.78
CA SER A 119 10.46 -3.48 -2.37
C SER A 119 9.93 -4.79 -1.81
N HIS A 120 8.62 -4.86 -1.59
CA HIS A 120 7.89 -6.09 -1.29
C HIS A 120 6.61 -6.17 -2.12
N PHE A 121 6.17 -7.39 -2.34
CA PHE A 121 4.99 -7.70 -3.14
C PHE A 121 4.23 -8.87 -2.54
N ALA A 122 2.90 -8.82 -2.58
CA ALA A 122 2.03 -9.90 -2.16
C ALA A 122 0.93 -10.17 -3.19
N LYS A 123 0.80 -11.43 -3.58
CA LYS A 123 -0.25 -11.96 -4.46
C LYS A 123 -0.58 -13.38 -4.04
N ASN A 124 -1.85 -13.74 -3.96
CA ASN A 124 -2.23 -15.14 -3.73
C ASN A 124 -2.03 -15.98 -5.00
N PRO A 125 -1.73 -17.29 -4.88
CA PRO A 125 -1.59 -18.16 -6.04
C PRO A 125 -2.85 -18.13 -6.93
N GLY A 126 -2.64 -18.01 -8.24
CA GLY A 126 -3.73 -17.95 -9.23
C GLY A 126 -4.41 -16.59 -9.36
N ALA A 127 -4.03 -15.58 -8.57
CA ALA A 127 -4.53 -14.22 -8.76
C ALA A 127 -3.82 -13.54 -9.93
N ALA A 128 -4.54 -12.71 -10.69
CA ALA A 128 -3.96 -11.89 -11.75
C ALA A 128 -3.06 -10.79 -11.19
N LEU A 129 -3.56 -10.09 -10.19
CA LEU A 129 -2.93 -8.89 -9.62
C LEU A 129 -2.79 -9.00 -8.10
N GLY A 130 -1.83 -8.28 -7.56
CA GLY A 130 -1.54 -8.17 -6.14
C GLY A 130 -1.35 -6.73 -5.69
N VAL A 131 -0.69 -6.59 -4.55
CA VAL A 131 -0.30 -5.31 -3.96
C VAL A 131 1.21 -5.27 -3.75
N GLY A 132 1.80 -4.09 -3.80
CA GLY A 132 3.23 -3.93 -3.60
C GLY A 132 3.59 -2.62 -2.91
N ILE A 133 4.83 -2.55 -2.47
CA ILE A 133 5.41 -1.38 -1.82
C ILE A 133 6.85 -1.19 -2.28
N ILE A 134 7.22 0.04 -2.57
CA ILE A 134 8.62 0.46 -2.74
C ILE A 134 8.95 1.54 -1.73
N SER A 135 10.18 1.58 -1.27
CA SER A 135 10.59 2.49 -0.21
C SER A 135 12.06 2.89 -0.32
N ARG A 136 12.36 4.10 0.17
CA ARG A 136 13.72 4.57 0.44
C ARG A 136 14.23 4.09 1.80
N PHE A 137 13.31 3.71 2.69
CA PHE A 137 13.60 3.16 4.01
C PHE A 137 13.58 1.63 3.98
N PRO A 138 14.39 0.95 4.80
CA PRO A 138 14.33 -0.49 4.89
C PRO A 138 12.91 -0.99 5.22
N LEU A 139 12.49 -2.00 4.48
CA LEU A 139 11.27 -2.75 4.69
C LEU A 139 11.64 -4.09 5.33
N ILE A 140 11.20 -4.32 6.55
CA ILE A 140 11.56 -5.53 7.30
C ILE A 140 10.33 -6.35 7.67
N GLU A 141 10.54 -7.64 7.94
CA GLU A 141 9.51 -8.58 8.35
C GLU A 141 8.25 -8.61 7.45
N PRO A 142 8.40 -8.72 6.11
CA PRO A 142 7.23 -8.74 5.24
C PRO A 142 6.39 -10.00 5.51
N LYS A 143 5.08 -9.83 5.65
CA LYS A 143 4.10 -10.91 5.84
C LYS A 143 2.96 -10.75 4.84
N THR A 144 2.57 -11.86 4.23
CA THR A 144 1.38 -11.93 3.37
C THR A 144 0.26 -12.61 4.14
N HIS A 145 -0.83 -11.87 4.37
CA HIS A 145 -2.01 -12.39 5.03
C HIS A 145 -3.07 -12.74 4.00
N SER A 146 -3.29 -14.03 3.80
CA SER A 146 -4.39 -14.50 2.95
C SER A 146 -5.74 -14.29 3.64
N ILE A 147 -6.71 -13.83 2.87
CA ILE A 147 -8.09 -13.65 3.34
C ILE A 147 -8.90 -14.88 2.95
N THR A 148 -9.54 -15.51 3.93
CA THR A 148 -10.35 -16.72 3.72
C THR A 148 -11.80 -16.51 4.14
N ILE A 149 -12.73 -17.08 3.36
CA ILE A 149 -14.16 -17.14 3.65
C ILE A 149 -14.58 -18.61 3.56
N GLY A 150 -14.88 -19.20 4.70
CA GLY A 150 -15.02 -20.66 4.77
C GLY A 150 -13.73 -21.36 4.39
N SER A 151 -13.75 -22.19 3.35
CA SER A 151 -12.57 -22.89 2.81
C SER A 151 -11.90 -22.16 1.63
N GLU A 152 -12.45 -21.07 1.14
CA GLU A 152 -11.96 -20.38 -0.04
C GLU A 152 -11.01 -19.24 0.32
N THR A 153 -9.85 -19.21 -0.33
CA THR A 153 -8.92 -18.09 -0.25
C THR A 153 -9.25 -17.07 -1.32
N THR A 154 -9.37 -15.81 -0.94
CA THR A 154 -9.67 -14.72 -1.89
C THR A 154 -8.41 -14.37 -2.70
N PRO A 155 -8.55 -13.80 -3.92
CA PRO A 155 -7.40 -13.41 -4.74
C PRO A 155 -6.51 -12.33 -4.11
N ARG A 156 -7.07 -11.49 -3.25
CA ARG A 156 -6.46 -10.26 -2.74
C ARG A 156 -5.97 -10.43 -1.29
N PRO A 157 -4.66 -10.63 -1.07
CA PRO A 157 -4.09 -10.67 0.28
C PRO A 157 -3.90 -9.27 0.86
N VAL A 158 -3.52 -9.20 2.13
CA VAL A 158 -2.96 -8.01 2.75
C VAL A 158 -1.45 -8.20 2.89
N LEU A 159 -0.66 -7.22 2.47
CA LEU A 159 0.78 -7.19 2.71
C LEU A 159 1.05 -6.36 3.96
N GLU A 160 1.67 -6.97 4.97
CA GLU A 160 2.20 -6.31 6.15
C GLU A 160 3.71 -6.15 5.99
N THR A 161 4.24 -4.98 6.31
CA THR A 161 5.69 -4.77 6.45
C THR A 161 5.96 -3.68 7.47
N ARG A 162 7.10 -3.81 8.17
CA ARG A 162 7.58 -2.81 9.11
C ARG A 162 8.53 -1.85 8.37
N ILE A 163 8.35 -0.57 8.60
CA ILE A 163 9.22 0.50 8.07
C ILE A 163 10.29 0.78 9.10
N GLN A 164 11.55 0.54 8.75
CA GLN A 164 12.69 0.84 9.61
C GLN A 164 13.12 2.29 9.41
N ALA A 165 12.28 3.20 9.91
CA ALA A 165 12.59 4.61 10.06
C ALA A 165 13.12 4.87 11.48
N GLU A 166 13.38 6.12 11.86
CA GLU A 166 13.90 6.47 13.19
C GLU A 166 13.01 5.96 14.34
N LYS A 167 11.68 6.09 14.21
CA LYS A 167 10.70 5.33 14.97
C LYS A 167 10.00 4.39 14.01
N GLU A 168 10.08 3.11 14.28
CA GLU A 168 9.47 2.08 13.43
C GLU A 168 7.94 2.12 13.51
N PHE A 169 7.30 1.72 12.43
CA PHE A 169 5.85 1.54 12.34
C PHE A 169 5.51 0.49 11.30
N VAL A 170 4.31 -0.06 11.37
CA VAL A 170 3.83 -1.09 10.44
C VAL A 170 2.86 -0.48 9.44
N ILE A 171 2.99 -0.91 8.18
CA ILE A 171 2.03 -0.61 7.11
C ILE A 171 1.37 -1.92 6.65
N PHE A 172 0.03 -1.88 6.57
CA PHE A 172 -0.78 -2.86 5.87
C PHE A 172 -1.15 -2.30 4.50
N VAL A 173 -0.64 -2.90 3.42
CA VAL A 173 -0.99 -2.53 2.04
C VAL A 173 -2.15 -3.40 1.58
N CYS A 174 -3.24 -2.78 1.17
CA CYS A 174 -4.51 -3.42 0.91
C CYS A 174 -5.04 -3.14 -0.50
N HIS A 175 -5.73 -4.15 -1.05
CA HIS A 175 -6.66 -3.99 -2.16
C HIS A 175 -7.86 -4.90 -1.88
N TRP A 176 -8.93 -4.36 -1.28
CA TRP A 176 -10.07 -5.17 -0.89
C TRP A 176 -10.97 -5.51 -2.09
N LYS A 177 -11.92 -6.40 -1.86
CA LYS A 177 -12.86 -6.84 -2.90
C LYS A 177 -13.73 -5.68 -3.40
N SER A 178 -13.68 -5.44 -4.72
CA SER A 178 -14.53 -4.44 -5.36
C SER A 178 -16.03 -4.78 -5.21
N LYS A 179 -16.89 -3.78 -5.39
CA LYS A 179 -18.35 -3.94 -5.36
C LYS A 179 -18.90 -4.68 -6.59
N LEU A 180 -18.04 -5.03 -7.55
CA LEU A 180 -18.42 -5.82 -8.72
C LEU A 180 -18.91 -7.20 -8.30
N GLY A 181 -20.13 -7.53 -8.65
CA GLY A 181 -20.85 -8.73 -8.18
C GLY A 181 -21.94 -8.45 -7.14
N GLY A 182 -22.16 -7.17 -6.85
CA GLY A 182 -23.18 -6.65 -5.91
C GLY A 182 -22.62 -6.37 -4.53
N ASP A 183 -22.99 -5.23 -3.98
CA ASP A 183 -22.46 -4.71 -2.72
C ASP A 183 -22.63 -5.71 -1.56
N ASP A 184 -23.82 -6.29 -1.41
CA ASP A 184 -24.11 -7.24 -0.32
C ASP A 184 -23.30 -8.53 -0.43
N ASN A 185 -23.10 -9.03 -1.65
CA ASN A 185 -22.34 -10.26 -1.89
C ASN A 185 -20.84 -10.08 -1.60
N THR A 186 -20.31 -8.89 -1.87
CA THR A 186 -18.88 -8.58 -1.75
C THR A 186 -18.50 -8.08 -0.36
N GLU A 187 -19.47 -7.56 0.41
CA GLU A 187 -19.25 -7.00 1.75
C GLU A 187 -18.60 -8.00 2.73
N LYS A 188 -19.06 -9.25 2.72
CA LYS A 188 -18.49 -10.29 3.57
C LYS A 188 -16.98 -10.48 3.35
N THR A 189 -16.49 -10.22 2.13
CA THR A 189 -15.07 -10.34 1.79
C THR A 189 -14.29 -9.13 2.33
N ARG A 190 -14.81 -7.92 2.20
CA ARG A 190 -14.22 -6.72 2.79
C ARG A 190 -14.16 -6.83 4.31
N ARG A 191 -15.23 -7.27 4.94
CA ARG A 191 -15.28 -7.54 6.40
C ARG A 191 -14.29 -8.62 6.83
N ALA A 192 -14.08 -9.66 6.01
CA ALA A 192 -13.07 -10.66 6.30
C ALA A 192 -11.64 -10.05 6.25
N SER A 193 -11.39 -9.12 5.34
CA SER A 193 -10.13 -8.39 5.27
C SER A 193 -9.92 -7.50 6.51
N ALA A 194 -10.95 -6.74 6.91
CA ALA A 194 -10.92 -5.93 8.12
C ALA A 194 -10.63 -6.77 9.38
N ARG A 195 -11.27 -7.94 9.50
CA ARG A 195 -11.04 -8.88 10.62
C ARG A 195 -9.59 -9.35 10.70
N VAL A 196 -8.97 -9.67 9.57
CA VAL A 196 -7.56 -10.11 9.54
C VAL A 196 -6.64 -8.99 10.02
N ILE A 197 -6.84 -7.77 9.53
CA ILE A 197 -6.07 -6.59 9.94
C ILE A 197 -6.24 -6.32 11.44
N LEU A 198 -7.47 -6.28 11.94
CA LEU A 198 -7.74 -6.01 13.36
C LEU A 198 -7.14 -7.07 14.29
N ARG A 199 -7.20 -8.34 13.91
CA ARG A 199 -6.53 -9.40 14.67
C ARG A 199 -5.02 -9.14 14.72
N ARG A 200 -4.43 -8.80 13.57
CA ARG A 200 -2.99 -8.58 13.49
C ARG A 200 -2.55 -7.34 14.27
N ILE A 201 -3.33 -6.26 14.25
CA ILE A 201 -3.06 -5.06 15.06
C ILE A 201 -3.07 -5.41 16.55
N ARG A 202 -4.02 -6.22 17.04
CA ARG A 202 -4.04 -6.65 18.44
C ARG A 202 -2.79 -7.44 18.80
N GLU A 203 -2.40 -8.42 17.97
CA GLU A 203 -1.16 -9.20 18.17
C GLU A 203 0.08 -8.30 18.25
N LEU A 204 0.18 -7.29 17.34
CA LEU A 204 1.29 -6.34 17.33
C LEU A 204 1.32 -5.48 18.62
N TRP A 205 0.18 -5.00 19.08
CA TRP A 205 0.09 -4.14 20.26
C TRP A 205 0.17 -4.90 21.59
N GLU A 206 -0.08 -6.23 21.58
CA GLU A 206 0.24 -7.10 22.72
C GLU A 206 1.77 -7.22 22.91
N GLU A 207 2.54 -7.23 21.82
CA GLU A 207 4.00 -7.31 21.84
C GLU A 207 4.66 -5.94 22.01
N GLU A 208 4.16 -4.93 21.27
CA GLU A 208 4.70 -3.58 21.19
C GLU A 208 3.56 -2.54 21.29
N PRO A 209 3.11 -2.16 22.49
CA PRO A 209 1.97 -1.27 22.69
C PRO A 209 2.10 0.12 22.04
N ASP A 210 3.34 0.61 21.86
CA ASP A 210 3.64 1.92 21.28
C ASP A 210 3.88 1.90 19.76
N LEU A 211 3.64 0.76 19.11
CA LEU A 211 3.89 0.59 17.68
C LEU A 211 2.82 1.29 16.82
N GLY A 212 3.23 2.26 16.03
CA GLY A 212 2.35 2.92 15.07
C GLY A 212 1.90 1.98 13.95
N VAL A 213 0.64 2.08 13.55
CA VAL A 213 0.05 1.28 12.48
C VAL A 213 -0.65 2.18 11.46
N ILE A 214 -0.42 1.88 10.18
CA ILE A 214 -1.10 2.50 9.04
C ILE A 214 -1.73 1.40 8.18
N VAL A 215 -3.01 1.54 7.86
CA VAL A 215 -3.68 0.72 6.83
C VAL A 215 -3.86 1.59 5.60
N ALA A 216 -3.33 1.16 4.46
CA ALA A 216 -3.31 1.95 3.24
C ALA A 216 -3.70 1.14 2.00
N GLY A 217 -4.36 1.79 1.06
CA GLY A 217 -4.69 1.21 -0.23
C GLY A 217 -6.13 1.42 -0.66
N ASP A 218 -6.51 0.74 -1.72
CA ASP A 218 -7.88 0.68 -2.21
C ASP A 218 -8.70 -0.32 -1.38
N LEU A 219 -9.49 0.20 -0.46
CA LEU A 219 -10.36 -0.60 0.40
C LEU A 219 -11.73 -0.88 -0.25
N ASN A 220 -11.98 -0.33 -1.44
CA ASN A 220 -13.22 -0.51 -2.20
C ASN A 220 -14.48 -0.21 -1.38
N GLU A 221 -14.35 0.66 -0.37
CA GLU A 221 -15.42 1.05 0.53
C GLU A 221 -15.28 2.52 0.94
N ASN A 222 -16.37 3.28 0.86
CA ASN A 222 -16.35 4.67 1.28
C ASN A 222 -16.29 4.79 2.81
N HIS A 223 -15.70 5.87 3.31
CA HIS A 223 -15.72 6.19 4.74
C HIS A 223 -17.14 6.29 5.33
N ASN A 224 -18.13 6.61 4.51
CA ASN A 224 -19.54 6.76 4.87
C ASN A 224 -20.44 5.70 4.21
N GLU A 225 -19.89 4.57 3.77
CA GLU A 225 -20.61 3.51 3.06
C GLU A 225 -21.85 3.05 3.82
N PHE A 226 -21.76 2.93 5.14
CA PHE A 226 -22.85 2.56 6.00
C PHE A 226 -24.08 3.47 5.78
N PHE A 227 -23.88 4.78 5.73
CA PHE A 227 -24.96 5.75 5.51
C PHE A 227 -25.42 5.77 4.04
N LYS A 228 -24.50 5.62 3.08
CA LYS A 228 -24.86 5.45 1.66
C LYS A 228 -25.79 4.24 1.44
N ARG A 229 -25.65 3.21 2.27
CA ARG A 229 -26.49 1.99 2.25
C ARG A 229 -27.70 2.10 3.20
N ASN A 230 -28.17 3.31 3.45
CA ASN A 230 -29.33 3.62 4.31
C ASN A 230 -29.21 3.06 5.73
N ALA A 231 -28.00 2.93 6.26
CA ALA A 231 -27.70 2.49 7.62
C ALA A 231 -28.34 1.12 7.99
N LYS A 232 -28.37 0.19 7.04
CA LYS A 232 -29.02 -1.13 7.23
C LYS A 232 -28.05 -2.29 7.30
N VAL A 233 -26.83 -2.11 6.78
CA VAL A 233 -25.85 -3.19 6.65
C VAL A 233 -24.55 -2.78 7.31
N ILE A 234 -24.03 -3.64 8.19
CA ILE A 234 -22.71 -3.44 8.78
C ILE A 234 -21.66 -3.58 7.68
N CYS A 235 -20.96 -2.48 7.41
CA CYS A 235 -19.87 -2.38 6.43
C CYS A 235 -18.52 -2.69 7.08
N ALA A 236 -17.49 -2.95 6.27
CA ALA A 236 -16.14 -3.21 6.76
C ALA A 236 -15.48 -1.95 7.35
N LEU A 237 -15.91 -0.76 6.91
CA LEU A 237 -15.59 0.53 7.54
C LEU A 237 -16.85 1.10 8.20
N LEU A 238 -16.77 1.40 9.49
CA LEU A 238 -17.88 2.02 10.23
C LEU A 238 -17.43 3.34 10.86
N PRO A 239 -18.16 4.44 10.63
CA PRO A 239 -17.94 5.66 11.41
C PRO A 239 -18.12 5.43 12.92
N ASP A 240 -17.34 6.12 13.76
CA ASP A 240 -17.59 6.18 15.20
C ASP A 240 -18.81 7.07 15.46
N ASP A 241 -19.99 6.46 15.39
CA ASP A 241 -21.31 7.07 15.44
C ASP A 241 -22.23 6.25 16.34
N PRO A 242 -23.12 6.86 17.13
CA PRO A 242 -24.01 6.16 18.05
C PRO A 242 -24.88 5.08 17.37
N TYR A 243 -25.38 5.38 16.18
CA TYR A 243 -26.22 4.43 15.45
C TYR A 243 -25.44 3.24 14.90
N CYS A 244 -24.21 3.50 14.40
CA CYS A 244 -23.29 2.43 14.00
C CYS A 244 -22.97 1.50 15.18
N ALA A 245 -22.64 2.07 16.34
CA ALA A 245 -22.33 1.31 17.55
C ALA A 245 -23.53 0.49 18.04
N GLN A 246 -24.75 1.07 18.03
CA GLN A 246 -25.97 0.36 18.40
C GLN A 246 -26.22 -0.84 17.47
N LEU A 247 -26.15 -0.65 16.15
CA LEU A 247 -26.40 -1.71 15.18
C LEU A 247 -25.34 -2.81 15.25
N ALA A 248 -24.09 -2.44 15.46
CA ALA A 248 -22.98 -3.37 15.64
C ALA A 248 -23.02 -4.11 16.99
N GLY A 249 -23.97 -3.78 17.88
CA GLY A 249 -24.06 -4.33 19.24
C GLY A 249 -22.90 -3.89 20.14
N GLY A 250 -22.28 -2.76 19.83
CA GLY A 250 -21.17 -2.18 20.59
C GLY A 250 -19.85 -2.93 20.50
N MET A 251 -19.79 -4.10 19.86
CA MET A 251 -18.60 -4.95 19.84
C MET A 251 -17.95 -4.99 18.46
N GLN A 252 -16.67 -4.63 18.39
CA GLN A 252 -15.88 -4.73 17.19
C GLN A 252 -15.50 -6.20 16.89
N LYS A 253 -15.86 -6.67 15.69
CA LYS A 253 -15.57 -8.05 15.23
C LYS A 253 -14.76 -8.08 13.93
N ASP A 254 -15.36 -7.55 12.87
CA ASP A 254 -14.87 -7.69 11.50
C ASP A 254 -15.09 -6.40 10.67
N PHE A 255 -15.03 -5.26 11.34
CA PHE A 255 -15.09 -3.93 10.75
C PHE A 255 -14.10 -3.01 11.47
N ILE A 256 -13.51 -2.07 10.74
CA ILE A 256 -12.64 -1.02 11.29
C ILE A 256 -13.51 0.19 11.65
N VAL A 257 -13.36 0.69 12.87
CA VAL A 257 -14.04 1.93 13.29
C VAL A 257 -13.21 3.13 12.86
N LEU A 258 -13.88 4.08 12.18
CA LEU A 258 -13.26 5.31 11.67
C LEU A 258 -13.49 6.47 12.62
N GLY A 259 -12.40 7.00 13.18
CA GLY A 259 -12.39 8.19 14.02
C GLY A 259 -12.09 9.46 13.24
N LYS A 260 -12.73 10.56 13.63
CA LYS A 260 -12.45 11.92 13.12
C LYS A 260 -11.55 12.74 14.05
N ASN A 261 -11.46 12.33 15.31
CA ASN A 261 -10.67 13.02 16.34
C ASN A 261 -9.18 12.77 16.14
N LYS A 262 -8.35 13.61 16.71
CA LYS A 262 -6.89 13.52 16.73
C LYS A 262 -6.39 13.70 18.18
N PRO A 263 -5.95 12.64 18.85
CA PRO A 263 -5.89 11.23 18.44
C PRO A 263 -7.27 10.61 18.21
N PRO A 264 -7.37 9.49 17.46
CA PRO A 264 -8.59 8.72 17.33
C PRO A 264 -8.87 7.95 18.62
N GLU A 265 -10.02 8.18 19.19
CA GLU A 265 -10.49 7.50 20.41
C GLU A 265 -11.91 6.99 20.18
N PRO A 266 -12.29 5.84 20.76
CA PRO A 266 -13.66 5.36 20.70
C PRO A 266 -14.57 6.29 21.54
N VAL A 267 -15.55 6.91 20.88
CA VAL A 267 -16.55 7.77 21.54
C VAL A 267 -17.86 7.04 21.76
N ASN A 268 -18.29 6.28 20.75
CA ASN A 268 -19.58 5.60 20.74
C ASN A 268 -19.45 4.08 20.88
N PHE A 269 -18.26 3.54 20.66
CA PHE A 269 -17.90 2.14 20.86
C PHE A 269 -17.26 1.91 22.23
N PRO A 270 -17.15 0.63 22.70
CA PRO A 270 -16.43 0.31 23.93
C PRO A 270 -14.97 0.83 23.93
N PRO A 271 -14.43 1.19 25.09
CA PRO A 271 -13.06 1.76 25.20
C PRO A 271 -11.94 0.91 24.58
N GLU A 272 -12.10 -0.41 24.57
CA GLU A 272 -11.13 -1.35 23.98
C GLU A 272 -11.23 -1.47 22.45
N THR A 273 -12.11 -0.71 21.82
CA THR A 273 -12.29 -0.73 20.36
C THR A 273 -11.11 -0.05 19.67
N ILE A 274 -10.52 -0.73 18.71
CA ILE A 274 -9.51 -0.13 17.82
C ILE A 274 -10.20 0.86 16.90
N VAL A 275 -9.86 2.12 17.03
CA VAL A 275 -10.31 3.22 16.17
C VAL A 275 -9.13 3.72 15.39
N LEU A 276 -9.25 3.80 14.07
CA LEU A 276 -8.23 4.39 13.21
C LEU A 276 -8.71 5.74 12.66
N PHE A 277 -7.86 6.75 12.71
CA PHE A 277 -8.15 8.06 12.14
C PHE A 277 -8.27 7.95 10.62
N SER A 278 -9.31 8.57 10.05
CA SER A 278 -9.46 8.75 8.61
C SER A 278 -9.62 10.23 8.27
N ALA A 279 -8.81 10.72 7.34
CA ALA A 279 -8.93 12.09 6.85
C ALA A 279 -10.26 12.35 6.13
N TRP A 280 -10.89 11.30 5.59
CA TRP A 280 -12.21 11.36 4.96
C TRP A 280 -13.38 11.61 5.91
N MET A 281 -13.19 11.45 7.22
CA MET A 281 -14.23 11.70 8.24
C MET A 281 -14.54 13.20 8.43
N ARG A 282 -14.13 14.04 7.50
CA ARG A 282 -14.47 15.46 7.37
C ARG A 282 -15.36 15.64 6.14
N ASP A 283 -16.01 16.78 6.05
CA ASP A 283 -16.72 17.15 4.83
C ASP A 283 -15.71 17.30 3.69
N VAL A 284 -15.74 16.37 2.73
CA VAL A 284 -14.87 16.34 1.57
C VAL A 284 -15.71 16.47 0.31
N GLU A 285 -15.30 17.38 -0.58
CA GLU A 285 -16.00 17.60 -1.85
C GLU A 285 -15.58 16.56 -2.91
N LYS A 286 -14.34 16.07 -2.84
CA LYS A 286 -13.75 15.13 -3.81
C LYS A 286 -13.21 13.90 -3.12
N GLY A 287 -13.37 12.75 -3.77
CA GLY A 287 -12.76 11.48 -3.37
C GLY A 287 -11.48 11.18 -4.15
N SER A 288 -11.08 9.94 -4.13
CA SER A 288 -9.95 9.40 -4.91
C SER A 288 -10.40 8.72 -6.22
N TYR A 289 -11.67 8.34 -6.32
CA TYR A 289 -12.24 7.63 -7.47
C TYR A 289 -13.49 8.35 -7.96
N TYR A 290 -13.62 8.49 -9.30
CA TYR A 290 -14.78 9.17 -9.89
C TYR A 290 -15.54 8.23 -10.80
N TYR A 291 -16.77 7.90 -10.39
CA TYR A 291 -17.59 6.94 -11.09
C TYR A 291 -19.05 7.42 -11.19
N LYS A 292 -19.65 7.30 -12.39
CA LYS A 292 -21.05 7.71 -12.66
C LYS A 292 -21.40 9.13 -12.19
N ASN A 293 -20.47 10.07 -12.36
CA ASN A 293 -20.56 11.46 -11.94
C ASN A 293 -20.60 11.68 -10.42
N GLU A 294 -20.12 10.70 -9.65
CA GLU A 294 -19.99 10.80 -8.20
C GLU A 294 -18.55 10.50 -7.77
N TRP A 295 -18.11 11.22 -6.74
CA TRP A 295 -16.85 10.94 -6.09
C TRP A 295 -17.01 9.84 -5.04
N GLU A 296 -16.06 8.90 -5.02
CA GLU A 296 -15.94 7.88 -4.00
C GLU A 296 -14.62 8.00 -3.26
N THR A 297 -14.65 7.71 -1.95
CA THR A 297 -13.51 7.78 -1.04
C THR A 297 -13.04 6.37 -0.71
N ILE A 298 -12.73 5.57 -1.73
CA ILE A 298 -12.43 4.14 -1.58
C ILE A 298 -10.96 3.82 -1.35
N ASP A 299 -10.07 4.77 -1.65
CA ASP A 299 -8.66 4.69 -1.26
C ASP A 299 -8.45 5.35 0.10
N HIS A 300 -7.65 4.74 0.97
CA HIS A 300 -7.51 5.21 2.34
C HIS A 300 -6.07 5.24 2.84
N PHE A 301 -5.84 6.16 3.78
CA PHE A 301 -4.87 6.06 4.86
C PHE A 301 -5.65 6.04 6.17
N LEU A 302 -5.61 4.92 6.88
CA LEU A 302 -6.17 4.79 8.21
C LEU A 302 -5.01 4.72 9.21
N VAL A 303 -4.99 5.63 10.19
CA VAL A 303 -3.83 5.90 11.00
C VAL A 303 -4.15 5.69 12.49
N SER A 304 -3.32 4.93 13.21
CA SER A 304 -3.50 4.69 14.64
C SER A 304 -3.16 5.92 15.48
N GLU A 305 -3.59 5.95 16.74
CA GLU A 305 -3.37 7.05 17.70
C GLU A 305 -1.89 7.39 17.90
N HIS A 306 -0.99 6.44 17.73
CA HIS A 306 0.46 6.58 17.92
C HIS A 306 1.10 7.69 17.04
N PHE A 307 0.43 8.09 15.98
CA PHE A 307 0.87 9.20 15.14
C PHE A 307 0.32 10.57 15.59
N PHE A 308 -0.23 10.67 16.81
CA PHE A 308 -0.79 11.91 17.37
C PHE A 308 -0.22 12.25 18.76
N ILE A 309 0.71 11.45 19.28
CA ILE A 309 1.26 11.60 20.64
C ILE A 309 2.55 12.39 20.71
N ASN A 310 2.93 13.06 19.62
CA ASN A 310 4.11 13.94 19.53
C ASN A 310 5.45 13.28 19.89
N THR A 311 5.62 12.01 19.57
CA THR A 311 6.90 11.30 19.70
C THR A 311 7.22 10.53 18.44
N GLY A 312 8.34 10.84 17.80
CA GLY A 312 8.75 10.21 16.54
C GLY A 312 8.00 10.79 15.33
N TRP A 313 7.16 10.01 14.64
CA TRP A 313 6.40 10.48 13.49
C TRP A 313 4.99 10.90 13.88
N SER A 314 4.60 12.13 13.59
CA SER A 314 3.26 12.67 13.82
C SER A 314 2.53 12.90 12.50
N PHE A 315 1.24 12.54 12.47
CA PHE A 315 0.37 12.79 11.32
C PHE A 315 0.17 14.29 11.09
N GLU A 316 0.46 14.77 9.88
CA GLU A 316 0.19 16.14 9.48
C GLU A 316 -1.07 16.23 8.63
N LYS A 317 -1.08 15.55 7.48
CA LYS A 317 -2.20 15.56 6.52
C LYS A 317 -2.24 14.29 5.68
N ALA A 318 -3.43 14.02 5.10
CA ALA A 318 -3.61 13.10 3.99
C ALA A 318 -4.65 13.70 3.03
N GLU A 319 -4.37 13.66 1.73
CA GLU A 319 -5.18 14.29 0.68
C GLU A 319 -4.98 13.58 -0.67
N PRO A 320 -5.96 13.60 -1.58
CA PRO A 320 -5.75 13.11 -2.94
C PRO A 320 -4.81 14.05 -3.72
N ALA A 321 -4.07 13.48 -4.68
CA ALA A 321 -3.26 14.24 -5.62
C ALA A 321 -4.18 14.86 -6.72
N ASP A 322 -4.95 15.88 -6.35
CA ASP A 322 -5.91 16.55 -7.20
C ASP A 322 -5.23 17.66 -8.06
N PHE A 323 -4.26 17.25 -8.85
CA PHE A 323 -3.51 18.15 -9.75
C PHE A 323 -2.96 17.39 -10.97
N PRO A 324 -2.64 18.08 -12.08
CA PRO A 324 -1.98 17.45 -13.22
C PRO A 324 -0.62 16.83 -12.82
N PRO A 325 -0.25 15.65 -13.36
CA PRO A 325 -0.91 14.92 -14.44
C PRO A 325 -2.03 13.96 -14.01
N PHE A 326 -2.34 13.85 -12.70
CA PHE A 326 -3.32 12.90 -12.18
C PHE A 326 -4.76 13.24 -12.56
N THR A 327 -5.04 14.53 -12.77
CA THR A 327 -6.37 15.01 -13.17
C THR A 327 -6.38 15.63 -14.57
N ASN A 328 -7.52 15.50 -15.24
CA ASN A 328 -7.80 16.23 -16.50
C ASN A 328 -8.31 17.66 -16.22
N ALA A 329 -8.68 18.38 -17.29
CA ALA A 329 -9.19 19.74 -17.19
C ALA A 329 -10.50 19.88 -16.38
N TYR A 330 -11.21 18.79 -16.12
CA TYR A 330 -12.42 18.76 -15.31
C TYR A 330 -12.13 18.38 -13.84
N GLY A 331 -10.85 18.18 -13.50
CA GLY A 331 -10.41 17.79 -12.15
C GLY A 331 -10.77 16.36 -11.76
N VAL A 332 -11.00 15.46 -12.72
CA VAL A 332 -11.25 14.03 -12.48
C VAL A 332 -10.07 13.19 -12.93
N PRO A 333 -9.90 11.95 -12.38
CA PRO A 333 -8.79 11.06 -12.71
C PRO A 333 -8.66 10.84 -14.24
N VAL A 334 -7.42 10.67 -14.70
CA VAL A 334 -7.12 10.37 -16.11
C VAL A 334 -6.95 8.89 -16.29
N SER A 335 -8.06 8.14 -16.45
CA SER A 335 -8.04 6.68 -16.65
C SER A 335 -7.09 6.27 -17.76
N TYR A 336 -6.36 5.17 -17.54
CA TYR A 336 -5.50 4.58 -18.55
C TYR A 336 -6.33 3.94 -19.67
N ASN A 337 -6.03 4.29 -20.90
CA ASN A 337 -6.66 3.71 -22.08
C ASN A 337 -5.71 2.68 -22.72
N ILE A 338 -6.00 1.40 -22.58
CA ILE A 338 -5.18 0.28 -23.07
C ILE A 338 -4.95 0.30 -24.59
N ARG A 339 -5.88 0.89 -25.37
CA ARG A 339 -5.76 0.94 -26.84
C ARG A 339 -4.78 2.00 -27.29
N THR A 340 -4.85 3.19 -26.68
CA THR A 340 -4.03 4.34 -27.06
C THR A 340 -2.75 4.47 -26.26
N GLY A 341 -2.65 3.82 -25.07
CA GLY A 341 -1.56 4.00 -24.12
C GLY A 341 -1.60 5.33 -23.37
N ALA A 342 -2.67 6.12 -23.54
CA ALA A 342 -2.83 7.41 -22.89
C ALA A 342 -3.51 7.28 -21.52
N GLY A 343 -3.26 8.24 -20.63
CA GLY A 343 -3.82 8.28 -19.30
C GLY A 343 -2.91 7.63 -18.25
N LEU A 344 -3.41 7.55 -17.02
CA LEU A 344 -2.68 7.09 -15.85
C LEU A 344 -3.45 5.99 -15.10
N SER A 345 -4.50 6.39 -14.41
CA SER A 345 -5.38 5.55 -13.62
C SER A 345 -6.75 6.21 -13.45
N ASP A 346 -7.78 5.41 -13.21
CA ASP A 346 -9.11 5.84 -12.79
C ASP A 346 -9.17 6.22 -11.30
N HIS A 347 -8.07 6.04 -10.56
CA HIS A 347 -7.89 6.50 -9.20
C HIS A 347 -6.89 7.65 -9.12
N LEU A 348 -7.15 8.63 -8.25
CA LEU A 348 -6.15 9.58 -7.79
C LEU A 348 -5.29 8.92 -6.71
N PRO A 349 -3.95 9.11 -6.73
CA PRO A 349 -3.16 8.70 -5.59
C PRO A 349 -3.56 9.50 -4.35
N LEU A 350 -3.48 8.85 -3.17
CA LEU A 350 -3.49 9.57 -1.90
C LEU A 350 -2.07 9.84 -1.44
N LEU A 351 -1.85 11.04 -0.96
CA LEU A 351 -0.60 11.50 -0.37
C LEU A 351 -0.80 11.71 1.13
N MET A 352 0.11 11.19 1.95
CA MET A 352 0.13 11.43 3.38
C MET A 352 1.49 11.99 3.79
N THR A 353 1.47 12.97 4.67
CA THR A 353 2.66 13.57 5.26
C THR A 353 2.69 13.28 6.75
N LEU A 354 3.81 12.74 7.21
CA LEU A 354 4.17 12.63 8.62
C LEU A 354 5.29 13.63 8.91
N LYS A 355 5.25 14.26 10.07
CA LYS A 355 6.32 15.12 10.58
C LYS A 355 7.04 14.43 11.72
N LYS A 356 8.35 14.62 11.77
CA LYS A 356 9.13 14.26 12.94
C LYS A 356 8.81 15.22 14.07
N THR A 357 8.57 14.68 15.24
CA THR A 357 8.45 15.40 16.49
C THR A 357 9.58 14.95 17.42
N ASP A 358 10.16 15.93 18.12
CA ASP A 358 11.31 15.74 19.03
C ASP A 358 10.94 14.90 20.27
#